data_eb76390b411ffe8875ae5567b7d9b251
#
_entry.id   eb76390b411ffe8875ae5567b7d9b251
#
_cell.length_a   1.000
_cell.length_b   1.000
_cell.length_c   1.000
_cell.angle_alpha   90.00
_cell.angle_beta   90.00
_cell.angle_gamma   90.00
#
_symmetry.space_group_name_H-M   'P 1'
#
loop_
_entity.id
_entity.type
_entity.pdbx_description
1 polymer ?
#
loop_
_entity_poly.entity_id
_entity_poly.type
_entity_poly.pdbx_seq_one_letter_code
_entity_poly.pdbx_strand_id
1 'polypeptide(L)'
;MLEGQQLPRVQYTDMDDNMKNEVMDICNAACDTHSNNNEICAKTIKEILDKRFGPSWHVIVGEGFGFEISYEVKKMLYMFSARFSAVAVWKCS
;
A
#
# COMPACT_ATOMS: atom_id res chain seq x y z
N MET A 1 -19.39 -2.58 -16.96
CA MET A 1 -19.06 -3.32 -15.78
C MET A 1 -17.83 -4.15 -15.96
N LEU A 2 -16.99 -4.14 -15.01
CA LEU A 2 -15.70 -4.80 -15.13
C LEU A 2 -15.72 -6.07 -14.34
N GLU A 3 -16.05 -7.14 -15.00
CA GLU A 3 -16.16 -8.42 -14.36
C GLU A 3 -14.82 -8.87 -13.83
N GLY A 4 -14.85 -9.44 -12.66
CA GLY A 4 -13.65 -9.92 -12.04
C GLY A 4 -12.81 -8.85 -11.42
N GLN A 5 -13.17 -7.60 -11.58
CA GLN A 5 -12.43 -6.52 -10.97
C GLN A 5 -12.99 -6.25 -9.59
N GLN A 6 -12.11 -6.10 -8.64
CA GLN A 6 -12.51 -5.86 -7.26
C GLN A 6 -12.00 -4.51 -6.80
N LEU A 7 -12.69 -3.97 -5.81
CA LEU A 7 -12.25 -2.75 -5.19
C LEU A 7 -11.05 -3.04 -4.28
N PRO A 8 -10.17 -2.08 -4.12
CA PRO A 8 -9.08 -2.25 -3.16
C PRO A 8 -9.66 -2.42 -1.76
N ARG A 9 -8.97 -3.19 -0.93
CA ARG A 9 -9.49 -3.58 0.35
C ARG A 9 -8.42 -3.47 1.41
N VAL A 10 -8.68 -2.67 2.44
CA VAL A 10 -7.74 -2.53 3.55
C VAL A 10 -7.97 -3.67 4.54
N GLN A 11 -6.87 -4.34 4.90
CA GLN A 11 -6.91 -5.40 5.89
C GLN A 11 -6.61 -4.87 7.28
N TYR A 12 -5.72 -3.92 7.38
CA TYR A 12 -5.35 -3.33 8.66
C TYR A 12 -4.75 -1.95 8.44
N THR A 13 -5.11 -1.00 9.28
CA THR A 13 -4.45 0.29 9.29
C THR A 13 -4.64 0.97 10.64
N ASP A 14 -3.65 1.74 11.06
CA ASP A 14 -3.78 2.63 12.20
C ASP A 14 -3.78 4.10 11.74
N MET A 15 -3.92 4.32 10.43
CA MET A 15 -4.02 5.68 9.91
C MET A 15 -5.42 6.23 10.12
N ASP A 16 -5.54 7.57 10.25
CA ASP A 16 -6.86 8.16 10.25
C ASP A 16 -7.49 8.04 8.86
N ASP A 17 -8.77 8.34 8.77
CA ASP A 17 -9.51 8.10 7.54
C ASP A 17 -8.98 8.89 6.36
N ASN A 18 -8.59 10.14 6.57
CA ASN A 18 -8.09 10.96 5.48
C ASN A 18 -6.79 10.40 4.93
N MET A 19 -5.86 10.07 5.80
CA MET A 19 -4.60 9.52 5.38
C MET A 19 -4.77 8.14 4.77
N LYS A 20 -5.60 7.32 5.40
CA LYS A 20 -5.86 5.97 4.89
C LYS A 20 -6.37 6.02 3.44
N ASN A 21 -7.34 6.89 3.18
CA ASN A 21 -7.90 6.96 1.84
C ASN A 21 -6.88 7.44 0.82
N GLU A 22 -6.07 8.40 1.19
CA GLU A 22 -5.06 8.93 0.29
C GLU A 22 -3.99 7.89 -0.01
N VAL A 23 -3.50 7.23 1.04
CA VAL A 23 -2.45 6.22 0.87
C VAL A 23 -2.99 5.03 0.07
N MET A 24 -4.23 4.63 0.35
CA MET A 24 -4.86 3.54 -0.37
C MET A 24 -4.95 3.85 -1.86
N ASP A 25 -5.34 5.07 -2.21
CA ASP A 25 -5.43 5.46 -3.61
C ASP A 25 -4.07 5.44 -4.28
N ILE A 26 -3.05 5.92 -3.59
CA ILE A 26 -1.68 5.91 -4.12
C ILE A 26 -1.22 4.49 -4.38
N CYS A 27 -1.44 3.60 -3.42
CA CYS A 27 -1.01 2.22 -3.56
C CYS A 27 -1.75 1.52 -4.69
N ASN A 28 -3.06 1.73 -4.76
CA ASN A 28 -3.84 1.06 -5.80
C ASN A 28 -3.46 1.56 -7.19
N ALA A 29 -3.23 2.86 -7.35
CA ALA A 29 -2.83 3.42 -8.63
C ALA A 29 -1.47 2.90 -9.06
N ALA A 30 -0.53 2.81 -8.13
CA ALA A 30 0.80 2.30 -8.46
C ALA A 30 0.75 0.84 -8.85
N CYS A 31 -0.04 0.04 -8.14
CA CYS A 31 -0.18 -1.38 -8.48
C CYS A 31 -0.85 -1.57 -9.82
N ASP A 32 -1.78 -0.69 -10.17
CA ASP A 32 -2.41 -0.76 -11.48
C ASP A 32 -1.44 -0.42 -12.59
N THR A 33 -0.64 0.63 -12.38
CA THR A 33 0.32 1.07 -13.39
C THR A 33 1.46 0.09 -13.59
N HIS A 34 1.93 -0.52 -12.49
CA HIS A 34 3.09 -1.41 -12.52
C HIS A 34 2.71 -2.82 -12.15
N SER A 35 1.63 -3.32 -12.75
CA SER A 35 1.06 -4.60 -12.36
C SER A 35 1.98 -5.78 -12.59
N ASN A 36 2.99 -5.63 -13.45
CA ASN A 36 3.90 -6.73 -13.76
C ASN A 36 5.24 -6.63 -13.05
N ASN A 37 5.40 -5.64 -12.16
CA ASN A 37 6.69 -5.45 -11.53
C ASN A 37 6.50 -4.93 -10.12
N ASN A 38 6.53 -5.85 -9.16
CA ASN A 38 6.31 -5.50 -7.75
C ASN A 38 7.40 -4.60 -7.21
N GLU A 39 8.62 -4.76 -7.70
CA GLU A 39 9.74 -3.97 -7.25
C GLU A 39 9.57 -2.50 -7.63
N ILE A 40 9.19 -2.26 -8.89
CA ILE A 40 8.97 -0.89 -9.34
C ILE A 40 7.74 -0.31 -8.67
N CYS A 41 6.71 -1.12 -8.47
CA CYS A 41 5.52 -0.67 -7.77
C CYS A 41 5.87 -0.20 -6.37
N ALA A 42 6.64 -0.99 -5.63
CA ALA A 42 7.02 -0.64 -4.26
C ALA A 42 7.87 0.62 -4.23
N LYS A 43 8.80 0.74 -5.16
CA LYS A 43 9.65 1.92 -5.21
C LYS A 43 8.84 3.18 -5.52
N THR A 44 7.89 3.06 -6.44
CA THR A 44 7.04 4.19 -6.80
C THR A 44 6.22 4.65 -5.61
N ILE A 45 5.62 3.70 -4.88
CA ILE A 45 4.84 4.04 -3.70
C ILE A 45 5.71 4.74 -2.66
N LYS A 46 6.90 4.18 -2.41
CA LYS A 46 7.79 4.77 -1.42
C LYS A 46 8.15 6.20 -1.77
N GLU A 47 8.48 6.44 -3.02
CA GLU A 47 8.88 7.78 -3.44
C GLU A 47 7.74 8.79 -3.28
N ILE A 48 6.53 8.37 -3.62
CA ILE A 48 5.37 9.25 -3.48
C ILE A 48 5.10 9.54 -2.01
N LEU A 49 5.12 8.51 -1.17
CA LEU A 49 4.83 8.69 0.24
C LEU A 49 5.90 9.53 0.93
N ASP A 50 7.17 9.33 0.58
CA ASP A 50 8.25 10.11 1.15
C ASP A 50 8.09 11.60 0.83
N LYS A 51 7.67 11.90 -0.40
CA LYS A 51 7.45 13.28 -0.80
C LYS A 51 6.23 13.88 -0.13
N ARG A 52 5.18 13.11 -0.01
CA ARG A 52 3.90 13.65 0.45
C ARG A 52 3.82 13.73 1.96
N PHE A 53 4.35 12.73 2.65
CA PHE A 53 4.19 12.63 4.10
C PHE A 53 5.52 12.65 4.85
N GLY A 54 6.59 12.97 4.16
CA GLY A 54 7.92 12.99 4.76
C GLY A 54 8.55 11.62 4.82
N PRO A 55 9.88 11.55 4.94
CA PRO A 55 10.59 10.28 5.04
C PRO A 55 10.37 9.68 6.43
N SER A 56 10.54 8.45 6.65
CA SER A 56 10.99 7.41 5.74
C SER A 56 9.93 6.32 5.68
N TRP A 57 9.46 6.01 4.49
CA TRP A 57 8.45 4.98 4.34
C TRP A 57 9.06 3.69 3.87
N HIS A 58 8.51 2.58 4.35
CA HIS A 58 8.86 1.24 3.87
C HIS A 58 7.66 0.66 3.16
N VAL A 59 7.90 -0.04 2.06
CA VAL A 59 6.84 -0.56 1.22
C VAL A 59 7.19 -1.96 0.77
N ILE A 60 6.24 -2.87 0.90
CA ILE A 60 6.38 -4.23 0.37
C ILE A 60 5.17 -4.48 -0.52
N VAL A 61 5.43 -4.99 -1.72
CA VAL A 61 4.37 -5.37 -2.66
C VAL A 61 4.62 -6.80 -3.09
N GLY A 62 3.58 -7.61 -3.07
CA GLY A 62 3.72 -8.99 -3.49
C GLY A 62 2.36 -9.64 -3.68
N GLU A 63 2.37 -10.95 -3.87
CA GLU A 63 1.15 -11.71 -4.06
C GLU A 63 0.91 -12.56 -2.83
N GLY A 64 -0.20 -12.28 -2.14
CA GLY A 64 -0.70 -13.15 -1.12
C GLY A 64 0.26 -13.53 -0.01
N PHE A 65 1.09 -12.62 0.45
CA PHE A 65 2.00 -12.95 1.54
C PHE A 65 1.30 -12.79 2.88
N GLY A 66 1.79 -13.55 3.85
CA GLY A 66 1.41 -13.33 5.23
C GLY A 66 2.21 -12.19 5.79
N PHE A 67 1.61 -11.46 6.69
CA PHE A 67 2.27 -10.30 7.26
C PHE A 67 1.97 -10.21 8.73
N GLU A 68 3.01 -10.25 9.54
CA GLU A 68 2.88 -10.08 10.98
C GLU A 68 3.01 -8.61 11.32
N ILE A 69 1.98 -8.09 11.94
CA ILE A 69 1.92 -6.67 12.26
C ILE A 69 2.56 -6.45 13.62
N SER A 70 3.54 -5.55 13.65
CA SER A 70 4.15 -5.15 14.91
C SER A 70 3.42 -3.93 15.45
N TYR A 71 3.07 -3.98 16.71
CA TYR A 71 2.39 -2.84 17.33
C TYR A 71 3.31 -1.64 17.53
N GLU A 72 4.60 -1.83 17.32
CA GLU A 72 5.54 -0.72 17.38
C GLU A 72 5.63 0.06 16.10
N VAL A 73 5.07 -0.48 15.01
CA VAL A 73 5.06 0.19 13.73
C VAL A 73 3.93 1.21 13.70
N LYS A 74 4.22 2.40 13.23
CA LYS A 74 3.25 3.48 13.18
C LYS A 74 2.88 3.80 11.74
N LYS A 75 1.69 4.37 11.58
CA LYS A 75 1.21 4.79 10.26
C LYS A 75 1.27 3.66 9.28
N MET A 76 0.70 2.54 9.69
CA MET A 76 0.74 1.31 8.91
C MET A 76 -0.53 1.15 8.10
N LEU A 77 -0.38 0.63 6.89
CA LEU A 77 -1.52 0.21 6.09
C LEU A 77 -1.17 -1.08 5.37
N TYR A 78 -2.03 -2.08 5.52
CA TYR A 78 -1.90 -3.35 4.83
C TYR A 78 -3.17 -3.55 4.03
N MET A 79 -3.04 -3.73 2.72
CA MET A 79 -4.22 -3.78 1.86
C MET A 79 -3.99 -4.71 0.68
N PHE A 80 -5.08 -5.05 0.03
CA PHE A 80 -5.05 -5.69 -1.27
C PHE A 80 -5.53 -4.68 -2.31
N SER A 81 -4.77 -4.58 -3.40
CA SER A 81 -5.18 -3.72 -4.51
C SER A 81 -6.31 -4.37 -5.28
N ALA A 82 -6.92 -3.59 -6.18
CA ALA A 82 -7.98 -4.13 -7.04
C ALA A 82 -7.48 -5.27 -7.92
N ARG A 83 -6.17 -5.40 -8.09
CA ARG A 83 -5.57 -6.49 -8.87
C ARG A 83 -5.01 -7.58 -7.98
N PHE A 84 -5.43 -7.62 -6.73
CA PHE A 84 -5.05 -8.67 -5.77
C PHE A 84 -3.59 -8.65 -5.34
N SER A 85 -2.86 -7.58 -5.63
CA SER A 85 -1.53 -7.45 -5.06
C SER A 85 -1.64 -7.06 -3.60
N ALA A 86 -0.85 -7.70 -2.77
CA ALA A 86 -0.79 -7.37 -1.36
C ALA A 86 0.23 -6.24 -1.18
N VAL A 87 -0.16 -5.20 -0.46
CA VAL A 87 0.68 -4.03 -0.25
C VAL A 87 0.72 -3.72 1.23
N ALA A 88 1.92 -3.59 1.77
CA ALA A 88 2.11 -3.16 3.14
C ALA A 88 3.02 -1.94 3.14
N VAL A 89 2.58 -0.87 3.77
CA VAL A 89 3.38 0.35 3.91
C VAL A 89 3.39 0.76 5.35
N TRP A 90 4.51 1.33 5.80
CA TRP A 90 4.58 1.85 7.15
C TRP A 90 5.66 2.92 7.21
N LYS A 91 5.51 3.81 8.16
CA LYS A 91 6.47 4.89 8.35
C LYS A 91 7.41 4.51 9.47
N CYS A 92 8.69 4.67 9.17
CA CYS A 92 9.74 4.47 10.14
C CYS A 92 10.08 5.84 10.70
N SER A 93 9.75 6.08 11.92
CA SER A 93 9.98 7.40 12.51
C SER A 93 11.37 7.54 13.10
#